data_d3b185faa11f42843584457bf09d62ca
#
_entry.id   d3b185faa11f42843584457bf09d62ca
#
_cell.length_a   1.000
_cell.length_b   1.000
_cell.length_c   1.000
_cell.angle_alpha   90.00
_cell.angle_beta   90.00
_cell.angle_gamma   90.00
#
_symmetry.space_group_name_H-M   'P 1'
#
loop_
_entity.id
_entity.type
_entity.pdbx_description
1 polymer ?
#
loop_
_entity_poly.entity_id
_entity_poly.type
_entity_poly.pdbx_seq_one_letter_code
_entity_poly.pdbx_strand_id
1 'polypeptide(L)'
;MKSISARLNAVFVGIVTLILLISGGINYFTAKADLDERLAEQATALSARLKINVPELLWNFDEGQIDKVIEAEMVDVDITGILVSVKGKVVSGRVRDADGKITPAGDGVKLTGESQKLAMEYNDSGTMKPMGDAEFALSTARRDAALTGLLVKIVIQVIVLNAILMAVLATSLRTLVFRPLARVTDALRQIASGEADLTRRLVVKSRDEIGEVAHWFNTFVEHLQDIVGKVVTGTDGLGQAEETMSVGIDESVTRAEQQSEIIARSEERR
;
A
#
# COMPACT_ATOMS: atom_id res chain seq x y z
N MET A 1 0.21 25.49 -1.65
CA MET A 1 0.27 24.65 -2.85
C MET A 1 0.62 23.22 -2.43
N LYS A 2 -0.22 22.21 -2.73
CA LYS A 2 0.13 20.80 -2.43
C LYS A 2 1.28 20.40 -3.36
N SER A 3 2.39 19.96 -2.77
CA SER A 3 3.58 19.51 -3.50
C SER A 3 3.21 18.42 -4.53
N ILE A 4 3.76 18.49 -5.73
CA ILE A 4 3.60 17.48 -6.79
C ILE A 4 3.95 16.08 -6.25
N SER A 5 4.97 15.99 -5.39
CA SER A 5 5.35 14.76 -4.69
C SER A 5 4.22 14.16 -3.85
N ALA A 6 3.48 15.00 -3.11
CA ALA A 6 2.38 14.53 -2.28
C ALA A 6 1.23 13.93 -3.11
N ARG A 7 0.96 14.50 -4.28
CA ARG A 7 -0.06 13.96 -5.21
C ARG A 7 0.39 12.65 -5.83
N LEU A 8 1.63 12.57 -6.28
CA LEU A 8 2.19 11.35 -6.88
C LEU A 8 2.21 10.21 -5.85
N ASN A 9 2.70 10.47 -4.63
CA ASN A 9 2.69 9.49 -3.55
C ASN A 9 1.28 9.02 -3.21
N ALA A 10 0.30 9.93 -3.14
CA ALA A 10 -1.09 9.57 -2.83
C ALA A 10 -1.69 8.64 -3.90
N VAL A 11 -1.41 8.89 -5.18
CA VAL A 11 -1.87 8.01 -6.28
C VAL A 11 -1.22 6.63 -6.19
N PHE A 12 0.11 6.55 -6.01
CA PHE A 12 0.81 5.28 -5.88
C PHE A 12 0.34 4.46 -4.68
N VAL A 13 0.26 5.09 -3.49
CA VAL A 13 -0.26 4.46 -2.28
C VAL A 13 -1.70 4.00 -2.49
N GLY A 14 -2.54 4.81 -3.13
CA GLY A 14 -3.93 4.46 -3.44
C GLY A 14 -4.04 3.22 -4.34
N ILE A 15 -3.25 3.14 -5.41
CA ILE A 15 -3.23 1.97 -6.31
C ILE A 15 -2.77 0.71 -5.59
N VAL A 16 -1.66 0.80 -4.83
CA VAL A 16 -1.13 -0.35 -4.10
C VAL A 16 -2.12 -0.81 -3.02
N THR A 17 -2.72 0.12 -2.28
CA THR A 17 -3.74 -0.20 -1.29
C THR A 17 -4.94 -0.90 -1.92
N LEU A 18 -5.41 -0.44 -3.08
CA LEU A 18 -6.51 -1.08 -3.81
C LEU A 18 -6.16 -2.52 -4.22
N ILE A 19 -4.96 -2.74 -4.75
CA ILE A 19 -4.49 -4.08 -5.13
C ILE A 19 -4.43 -5.00 -3.90
N LEU A 20 -3.92 -4.50 -2.77
CA LEU A 20 -3.84 -5.27 -1.52
C LEU A 20 -5.22 -5.60 -0.95
N LEU A 21 -6.18 -4.68 -1.04
CA LEU A 21 -7.56 -4.92 -0.60
C LEU A 21 -8.25 -5.96 -1.48
N ILE A 22 -8.07 -5.90 -2.80
CA ILE A 22 -8.61 -6.91 -3.73
C ILE A 22 -8.00 -8.28 -3.42
N SER A 23 -6.68 -8.36 -3.29
CA SER A 23 -5.97 -9.61 -2.97
C SER A 23 -6.38 -10.17 -1.59
N GLY A 24 -6.48 -9.29 -0.58
CA GLY A 24 -6.96 -9.66 0.76
C GLY A 24 -8.41 -10.15 0.75
N GLY A 25 -9.28 -9.49 -0.03
CA GLY A 25 -10.65 -9.91 -0.23
C GLY A 25 -10.76 -11.30 -0.86
N ILE A 26 -10.03 -11.56 -1.94
CA ILE A 26 -9.98 -12.89 -2.57
C ILE A 26 -9.53 -13.94 -1.56
N ASN A 27 -8.46 -13.68 -0.81
CA ASN A 27 -7.95 -14.60 0.21
C ASN A 27 -8.99 -14.87 1.31
N TYR A 28 -9.70 -13.85 1.78
CA TYR A 28 -10.77 -13.98 2.76
C TYR A 28 -11.92 -14.86 2.24
N PHE A 29 -12.42 -14.60 1.03
CA PHE A 29 -13.53 -15.36 0.45
C PHE A 29 -13.14 -16.83 0.17
N THR A 30 -11.91 -17.07 -0.28
CA THR A 30 -11.40 -18.43 -0.48
C THR A 30 -11.28 -19.18 0.85
N ALA A 31 -10.70 -18.54 1.87
CA ALA A 31 -10.59 -19.16 3.19
C ALA A 31 -11.97 -19.41 3.84
N LYS A 32 -12.92 -18.51 3.63
CA LYS A 32 -14.30 -18.71 4.10
C LYS A 32 -14.94 -19.90 3.42
N ALA A 33 -14.82 -20.02 2.10
CA ALA A 33 -15.38 -21.15 1.34
C ALA A 33 -14.80 -22.49 1.81
N ASP A 34 -13.48 -22.58 2.01
CA ASP A 34 -12.79 -23.78 2.52
C ASP A 34 -13.27 -24.17 3.93
N LEU A 35 -13.46 -23.17 4.82
CA LEU A 35 -13.96 -23.43 6.17
C LEU A 35 -15.44 -23.84 6.19
N ASP A 36 -16.27 -23.24 5.34
CA ASP A 36 -17.68 -23.60 5.20
C ASP A 36 -17.81 -25.03 4.59
N GLU A 37 -16.97 -25.40 3.62
CA GLU A 37 -16.92 -26.75 3.04
C GLU A 37 -16.55 -27.81 4.10
N ARG A 38 -15.53 -27.56 4.91
CA ARG A 38 -15.13 -28.45 6.02
C ARG A 38 -16.24 -28.65 7.05
N LEU A 39 -16.97 -27.59 7.40
CA LEU A 39 -18.14 -27.67 8.27
C LEU A 39 -19.22 -28.55 7.66
N ALA A 40 -19.51 -28.38 6.36
CA ALA A 40 -20.49 -29.21 5.64
C ALA A 40 -20.06 -30.68 5.55
N GLU A 41 -18.77 -30.97 5.34
CA GLU A 41 -18.22 -32.33 5.38
C GLU A 41 -18.38 -32.97 6.76
N GLN A 42 -18.08 -32.23 7.84
CA GLN A 42 -18.29 -32.73 9.21
C GLN A 42 -19.76 -33.00 9.49
N ALA A 43 -20.68 -32.11 9.07
CA ALA A 43 -22.11 -32.29 9.20
C ALA A 43 -22.59 -33.56 8.44
N THR A 44 -22.09 -33.75 7.22
CA THR A 44 -22.42 -34.92 6.39
C THR A 44 -21.94 -36.21 7.04
N ALA A 45 -20.70 -36.23 7.54
CA ALA A 45 -20.13 -37.39 8.22
C ALA A 45 -20.89 -37.73 9.51
N LEU A 46 -21.24 -36.73 10.33
CA LEU A 46 -22.05 -36.94 11.53
C LEU A 46 -23.44 -37.44 11.19
N SER A 47 -24.08 -36.84 10.16
CA SER A 47 -25.37 -37.29 9.65
C SER A 47 -25.38 -38.76 9.25
N ALA A 48 -24.34 -39.22 8.54
CA ALA A 48 -24.20 -40.61 8.12
C ALA A 48 -24.07 -41.53 9.32
N ARG A 49 -23.24 -41.20 10.32
CA ARG A 49 -23.06 -41.99 11.54
C ARG A 49 -24.33 -42.11 12.37
N LEU A 50 -25.05 -40.99 12.54
CA LEU A 50 -26.31 -40.98 13.27
C LEU A 50 -27.38 -41.82 12.55
N LYS A 51 -27.51 -41.70 11.21
CA LYS A 51 -28.43 -42.52 10.41
C LYS A 51 -28.15 -44.03 10.47
N ILE A 52 -26.93 -44.46 10.71
CA ILE A 52 -26.56 -45.85 10.84
C ILE A 52 -26.81 -46.37 12.26
N ASN A 53 -26.39 -45.59 13.27
CA ASN A 53 -26.30 -46.11 14.65
C ASN A 53 -27.58 -45.87 15.48
N VAL A 54 -28.37 -44.85 15.19
CA VAL A 54 -29.51 -44.44 16.06
C VAL A 54 -30.81 -45.18 15.73
N PRO A 55 -31.21 -45.45 14.46
CA PRO A 55 -32.53 -46.02 14.15
C PRO A 55 -32.79 -47.39 14.78
N GLU A 56 -31.83 -48.29 14.82
CA GLU A 56 -31.95 -49.61 15.46
C GLU A 56 -32.18 -49.50 16.97
N LEU A 57 -31.49 -48.56 17.63
CA LEU A 57 -31.64 -48.30 19.06
C LEU A 57 -33.00 -47.70 19.37
N LEU A 58 -33.53 -46.81 18.51
CA LEU A 58 -34.88 -46.29 18.63
C LEU A 58 -35.93 -47.38 18.47
N TRP A 59 -35.73 -48.33 17.51
CA TRP A 59 -36.61 -49.45 17.31
C TRP A 59 -36.68 -50.39 18.54
N ASN A 60 -35.55 -50.57 19.22
CA ASN A 60 -35.42 -51.42 20.40
C ASN A 60 -35.74 -50.66 21.71
N PHE A 61 -36.11 -49.40 21.68
CA PHE A 61 -36.39 -48.52 22.83
C PHE A 61 -35.20 -48.44 23.83
N ASP A 62 -33.96 -48.52 23.32
CA ASP A 62 -32.75 -48.52 24.17
C ASP A 62 -32.18 -47.09 24.31
N GLU A 63 -32.86 -46.25 25.13
CA GLU A 63 -32.48 -44.86 25.37
C GLU A 63 -31.06 -44.76 25.97
N GLY A 64 -30.67 -45.73 26.82
CA GLY A 64 -29.34 -45.73 27.42
C GLY A 64 -28.19 -45.92 26.45
N GLN A 65 -28.42 -46.67 25.37
CA GLN A 65 -27.42 -46.84 24.30
C GLN A 65 -27.43 -45.63 23.36
N ILE A 66 -28.59 -45.01 23.10
CA ILE A 66 -28.65 -43.75 22.34
C ILE A 66 -27.84 -42.68 23.06
N ASP A 67 -27.97 -42.52 24.38
CA ASP A 67 -27.17 -41.59 25.19
C ASP A 67 -25.67 -41.83 25.00
N LYS A 68 -25.18 -43.05 25.02
CA LYS A 68 -23.78 -43.40 24.82
C LYS A 68 -23.30 -43.07 23.40
N VAL A 69 -24.12 -43.30 22.39
CA VAL A 69 -23.80 -42.96 21.00
C VAL A 69 -23.68 -41.46 20.86
N ILE A 70 -24.63 -40.67 21.41
CA ILE A 70 -24.58 -39.19 21.40
C ILE A 70 -23.33 -38.69 22.15
N GLU A 71 -23.05 -39.22 23.33
CA GLU A 71 -21.88 -38.83 24.12
C GLU A 71 -20.57 -39.14 23.37
N ALA A 72 -20.49 -40.28 22.68
CA ALA A 72 -19.33 -40.64 21.87
C ALA A 72 -19.13 -39.69 20.68
N GLU A 73 -20.18 -39.26 20.00
CA GLU A 73 -20.10 -38.28 18.93
C GLU A 73 -19.71 -36.89 19.47
N MET A 74 -20.21 -36.52 20.65
CA MET A 74 -19.90 -35.25 21.30
C MET A 74 -18.49 -35.16 21.92
N VAL A 75 -17.65 -36.17 21.80
CA VAL A 75 -16.21 -36.06 22.04
C VAL A 75 -15.59 -35.02 21.09
N ASP A 76 -16.13 -34.89 19.89
CA ASP A 76 -15.79 -33.80 19.01
C ASP A 76 -16.30 -32.46 19.62
N VAL A 77 -15.36 -31.57 19.92
CA VAL A 77 -15.66 -30.29 20.57
C VAL A 77 -16.43 -29.30 19.69
N ASP A 78 -16.47 -29.58 18.39
CA ASP A 78 -17.20 -28.75 17.44
C ASP A 78 -18.70 -29.12 17.38
N ILE A 79 -19.09 -30.24 17.97
CA ILE A 79 -20.51 -30.59 18.14
C ILE A 79 -21.05 -29.92 19.41
N THR A 80 -21.99 -29.00 19.23
CA THR A 80 -22.60 -28.24 20.33
C THR A 80 -23.79 -28.90 20.95
N GLY A 81 -24.43 -29.82 20.22
CA GLY A 81 -25.52 -30.60 20.73
C GLY A 81 -26.12 -31.57 19.71
N ILE A 82 -26.71 -32.63 20.24
CA ILE A 82 -27.46 -33.63 19.50
C ILE A 82 -28.76 -33.96 20.28
N LEU A 83 -29.90 -33.84 19.60
CA LEU A 83 -31.21 -34.20 20.14
C LEU A 83 -31.84 -35.29 19.28
N VAL A 84 -32.34 -36.32 19.88
CA VAL A 84 -33.08 -37.39 19.22
C VAL A 84 -34.54 -37.34 19.72
N SER A 85 -35.48 -37.17 18.81
CA SER A 85 -36.90 -37.01 19.13
C SER A 85 -37.79 -38.02 18.40
N VAL A 86 -38.82 -38.48 19.10
CA VAL A 86 -39.86 -39.36 18.57
C VAL A 86 -41.21 -38.64 18.75
N LYS A 87 -41.96 -38.51 17.68
CA LYS A 87 -43.25 -37.78 17.66
C LYS A 87 -43.16 -36.39 18.29
N GLY A 88 -42.06 -35.69 18.07
CA GLY A 88 -41.82 -34.33 18.55
C GLY A 88 -41.42 -34.20 20.01
N LYS A 89 -41.20 -35.29 20.72
CA LYS A 89 -40.70 -35.31 22.10
C LYS A 89 -39.26 -35.82 22.12
N VAL A 90 -38.36 -35.14 22.81
CA VAL A 90 -36.96 -35.54 22.95
C VAL A 90 -36.86 -36.76 23.83
N VAL A 91 -36.35 -37.88 23.30
CA VAL A 91 -36.12 -39.14 24.01
C VAL A 91 -34.69 -39.25 24.54
N SER A 92 -33.74 -38.64 23.85
CA SER A 92 -32.36 -38.52 24.30
C SER A 92 -31.76 -37.28 23.73
N GLY A 93 -30.95 -36.54 24.50
CA GLY A 93 -30.28 -35.33 24.07
C GLY A 93 -29.09 -34.95 24.94
N ARG A 94 -28.09 -34.41 24.31
CA ARG A 94 -26.93 -33.80 24.97
C ARG A 94 -26.61 -32.48 24.33
N VAL A 95 -26.25 -31.51 25.15
CA VAL A 95 -25.78 -30.20 24.71
C VAL A 95 -24.51 -29.83 25.45
N ARG A 96 -23.69 -29.04 24.82
CA ARG A 96 -22.49 -28.44 25.43
C ARG A 96 -22.85 -27.09 26.02
N ASP A 97 -22.62 -26.94 27.31
CA ASP A 97 -22.82 -25.65 28.01
C ASP A 97 -21.69 -24.63 27.70
N ALA A 98 -21.80 -23.44 28.28
CA ALA A 98 -20.83 -22.36 28.08
C ALA A 98 -19.41 -22.71 28.58
N ASP A 99 -19.30 -23.62 29.55
CA ASP A 99 -18.03 -24.10 30.10
C ASP A 99 -17.45 -25.28 29.30
N GLY A 100 -18.15 -25.71 28.24
CA GLY A 100 -17.74 -26.80 27.37
C GLY A 100 -18.11 -28.18 27.89
N LYS A 101 -18.88 -28.28 29.00
CA LYS A 101 -19.31 -29.56 29.59
C LYS A 101 -20.54 -30.09 28.88
N ILE A 102 -20.58 -31.39 28.65
CA ILE A 102 -21.73 -32.09 28.07
C ILE A 102 -22.78 -32.26 29.16
N THR A 103 -24.00 -31.80 28.94
CA THR A 103 -25.13 -31.86 29.86
C THR A 103 -26.35 -32.46 29.14
N PRO A 104 -27.24 -33.20 29.88
CA PRO A 104 -28.47 -33.70 29.31
C PRO A 104 -29.36 -32.55 28.79
N ALA A 105 -30.02 -32.78 27.66
CA ALA A 105 -30.95 -31.84 27.09
C ALA A 105 -32.30 -32.53 26.80
N GLY A 106 -33.39 -31.83 27.12
CA GLY A 106 -34.76 -32.29 26.92
C GLY A 106 -35.55 -31.35 26.01
N ASP A 107 -36.88 -31.47 26.07
CA ASP A 107 -37.82 -30.73 25.26
C ASP A 107 -37.60 -29.20 25.39
N GLY A 108 -37.67 -28.49 24.25
CA GLY A 108 -37.56 -27.02 24.21
C GLY A 108 -36.15 -26.44 24.22
N VAL A 109 -35.12 -27.28 24.32
CA VAL A 109 -33.72 -26.83 24.19
C VAL A 109 -33.44 -26.44 22.74
N LYS A 110 -32.92 -25.24 22.54
CA LYS A 110 -32.42 -24.79 21.22
C LYS A 110 -30.94 -25.05 21.13
N LEU A 111 -30.53 -25.69 20.05
CA LEU A 111 -29.12 -25.91 19.75
C LEU A 111 -28.46 -24.62 19.31
N THR A 112 -27.21 -24.42 19.75
CA THR A 112 -26.39 -23.26 19.40
C THR A 112 -25.45 -23.62 18.26
N GLY A 113 -25.41 -22.78 17.20
CA GLY A 113 -24.57 -23.01 16.03
C GLY A 113 -25.40 -23.33 14.77
N GLU A 114 -24.75 -23.94 13.80
CA GLU A 114 -25.39 -24.33 12.55
C GLU A 114 -26.08 -25.69 12.75
N SER A 115 -27.42 -25.68 12.82
CA SER A 115 -28.21 -26.91 13.10
C SER A 115 -28.70 -27.59 11.83
N GLN A 116 -28.72 -28.91 11.87
CA GLN A 116 -29.27 -29.76 10.81
C GLN A 116 -30.21 -30.79 11.41
N LYS A 117 -31.37 -30.99 10.75
CA LYS A 117 -32.36 -31.98 11.14
C LYS A 117 -32.35 -33.15 10.17
N LEU A 118 -32.40 -34.40 10.73
CA LEU A 118 -32.34 -35.63 10.01
C LEU A 118 -33.55 -36.49 10.34
N ALA A 119 -34.25 -36.99 9.33
CA ALA A 119 -35.23 -38.06 9.56
C ALA A 119 -34.50 -39.38 9.84
N MET A 120 -34.96 -40.07 10.86
CA MET A 120 -34.49 -41.41 11.24
C MET A 120 -35.47 -42.46 10.75
N GLU A 121 -34.97 -43.39 9.95
CA GLU A 121 -35.77 -44.48 9.37
C GLU A 121 -35.10 -45.82 9.68
N TYR A 122 -35.91 -46.81 10.05
CA TYR A 122 -35.46 -48.18 10.29
C TYR A 122 -35.98 -49.10 9.21
N ASN A 123 -35.12 -49.97 8.71
CA ASN A 123 -35.48 -50.98 7.71
C ASN A 123 -35.98 -52.26 8.41
N ASP A 124 -37.28 -52.42 8.48
CA ASP A 124 -37.90 -53.63 9.00
C ASP A 124 -38.26 -54.58 7.83
N SER A 125 -37.41 -55.56 7.63
CA SER A 125 -37.63 -56.63 6.63
C SER A 125 -37.91 -56.11 5.20
N GLY A 126 -37.19 -55.04 4.81
CA GLY A 126 -37.31 -54.41 3.48
C GLY A 126 -38.30 -53.26 3.41
N THR A 127 -38.96 -52.90 4.51
CA THR A 127 -39.85 -51.76 4.60
C THR A 127 -39.22 -50.67 5.48
N MET A 128 -39.02 -49.45 4.92
CA MET A 128 -38.53 -48.31 5.68
C MET A 128 -39.64 -47.74 6.56
N LYS A 129 -39.41 -47.72 7.87
CA LYS A 129 -40.35 -47.17 8.86
C LYS A 129 -39.77 -45.90 9.49
N PRO A 130 -40.49 -44.79 9.49
CA PRO A 130 -40.04 -43.58 10.17
C PRO A 130 -40.03 -43.80 11.69
N MET A 131 -38.90 -43.53 12.33
CA MET A 131 -38.71 -43.75 13.77
C MET A 131 -38.75 -42.42 14.56
N GLY A 132 -38.38 -41.32 13.93
CA GLY A 132 -38.27 -40.00 14.56
C GLY A 132 -37.32 -39.11 13.80
N ASP A 133 -36.79 -38.10 14.50
CA ASP A 133 -35.84 -37.13 13.95
C ASP A 133 -34.63 -37.04 14.90
N ALA A 134 -33.47 -36.81 14.32
CA ALA A 134 -32.33 -36.30 15.08
C ALA A 134 -32.03 -34.87 14.61
N GLU A 135 -31.71 -33.98 15.53
CA GLU A 135 -31.23 -32.65 15.28
C GLU A 135 -29.86 -32.51 15.94
N PHE A 136 -28.89 -32.04 15.18
CA PHE A 136 -27.57 -31.75 15.72
C PHE A 136 -27.11 -30.35 15.30
N ALA A 137 -26.19 -29.75 16.05
CA ALA A 137 -25.58 -28.47 15.69
C ALA A 137 -24.08 -28.50 15.84
N LEU A 138 -23.41 -27.82 14.91
CA LEU A 138 -21.98 -27.60 14.87
C LEU A 138 -21.64 -26.17 15.26
N SER A 139 -20.55 -26.01 15.99
CA SER A 139 -20.03 -24.71 16.38
C SER A 139 -19.40 -23.99 15.21
N THR A 140 -19.81 -22.75 14.99
CA THR A 140 -19.14 -21.85 14.03
C THR A 140 -17.98 -21.08 14.66
N ALA A 141 -17.76 -21.21 15.96
CA ALA A 141 -16.84 -20.39 16.74
C ALA A 141 -15.38 -20.47 16.20
N ARG A 142 -14.92 -21.68 15.82
CA ARG A 142 -13.58 -21.85 15.23
C ARG A 142 -13.47 -21.19 13.87
N ARG A 143 -14.50 -21.33 13.03
CA ARG A 143 -14.57 -20.67 11.73
C ARG A 143 -14.52 -19.17 11.89
N ASP A 144 -15.35 -18.62 12.76
CA ASP A 144 -15.48 -17.17 12.97
C ASP A 144 -14.20 -16.60 13.61
N ALA A 145 -13.56 -17.31 14.52
CA ALA A 145 -12.27 -16.94 15.08
C ALA A 145 -11.15 -16.97 14.02
N ALA A 146 -11.11 -17.99 13.16
CA ALA A 146 -10.14 -18.08 12.08
C ALA A 146 -10.31 -16.94 11.06
N LEU A 147 -11.55 -16.64 10.67
CA LEU A 147 -11.87 -15.53 9.75
C LEU A 147 -11.53 -14.18 10.36
N THR A 148 -11.84 -13.96 11.63
CA THR A 148 -11.47 -12.74 12.36
C THR A 148 -9.95 -12.58 12.43
N GLY A 149 -9.24 -13.64 12.77
CA GLY A 149 -7.77 -13.65 12.78
C GLY A 149 -7.17 -13.34 11.41
N LEU A 150 -7.75 -13.88 10.35
CA LEU A 150 -7.35 -13.59 8.97
C LEU A 150 -7.56 -12.11 8.62
N LEU A 151 -8.73 -11.54 8.95
CA LEU A 151 -9.02 -10.12 8.73
C LEU A 151 -8.01 -9.21 9.44
N VAL A 152 -7.74 -9.48 10.72
CA VAL A 152 -6.74 -8.72 11.50
C VAL A 152 -5.36 -8.79 10.84
N LYS A 153 -4.96 -9.99 10.40
CA LYS A 153 -3.68 -10.20 9.70
C LYS A 153 -3.61 -9.40 8.39
N ILE A 154 -4.68 -9.41 7.58
CA ILE A 154 -4.77 -8.65 6.33
C ILE A 154 -4.65 -7.14 6.62
N VAL A 155 -5.37 -6.62 7.60
CA VAL A 155 -5.34 -5.20 7.97
C VAL A 155 -3.94 -4.78 8.41
N ILE A 156 -3.30 -5.54 9.30
CA ILE A 156 -1.93 -5.26 9.75
C ILE A 156 -0.97 -5.28 8.57
N GLN A 157 -1.07 -6.29 7.70
CA GLN A 157 -0.23 -6.42 6.51
C GLN A 157 -0.37 -5.21 5.57
N VAL A 158 -1.60 -4.74 5.32
CA VAL A 158 -1.87 -3.56 4.49
C VAL A 158 -1.24 -2.31 5.11
N ILE A 159 -1.39 -2.10 6.42
CA ILE A 159 -0.82 -0.94 7.12
C ILE A 159 0.72 -0.95 7.05
N VAL A 160 1.34 -2.07 7.38
CA VAL A 160 2.81 -2.21 7.40
C VAL A 160 3.39 -2.01 6.00
N LEU A 161 2.79 -2.65 4.99
CA LEU A 161 3.29 -2.55 3.62
C LEU A 161 3.15 -1.13 3.06
N ASN A 162 2.04 -0.44 3.35
CA ASN A 162 1.87 0.97 2.96
C ASN A 162 2.86 1.90 3.68
N ALA A 163 3.13 1.66 4.97
CA ALA A 163 4.13 2.45 5.72
C ALA A 163 5.53 2.30 5.13
N ILE A 164 5.94 1.06 4.80
CA ILE A 164 7.22 0.79 4.14
C ILE A 164 7.28 1.46 2.76
N LEU A 165 6.22 1.28 1.95
CA LEU A 165 6.14 1.88 0.62
C LEU A 165 6.27 3.41 0.68
N MET A 166 5.54 4.05 1.61
CA MET A 166 5.60 5.50 1.81
C MET A 166 7.01 5.97 2.19
N ALA A 167 7.68 5.26 3.10
CA ALA A 167 9.04 5.59 3.53
C ALA A 167 10.05 5.45 2.36
N VAL A 168 9.97 4.37 1.60
CA VAL A 168 10.83 4.13 0.43
C VAL A 168 10.60 5.19 -0.65
N LEU A 169 9.34 5.46 -0.98
CA LEU A 169 8.99 6.43 -2.02
C LEU A 169 9.39 7.86 -1.65
N ALA A 170 9.13 8.26 -0.39
CA ALA A 170 9.52 9.58 0.12
C ALA A 170 11.05 9.76 0.09
N THR A 171 11.80 8.73 0.50
CA THR A 171 13.27 8.77 0.49
C THR A 171 13.81 8.81 -0.92
N SER A 172 13.30 7.97 -1.83
CA SER A 172 13.71 7.93 -3.24
C SER A 172 13.44 9.26 -3.95
N LEU A 173 12.25 9.81 -3.84
CA LEU A 173 11.92 11.10 -4.45
C LEU A 173 12.79 12.24 -3.90
N ARG A 174 13.04 12.25 -2.58
CA ARG A 174 13.87 13.26 -1.96
C ARG A 174 15.31 13.20 -2.47
N THR A 175 15.88 11.99 -2.63
CA THR A 175 17.30 11.82 -2.99
C THR A 175 17.53 11.88 -4.49
N LEU A 176 16.64 11.29 -5.29
CA LEU A 176 16.83 11.15 -6.74
C LEU A 176 16.29 12.34 -7.53
N VAL A 177 15.26 13.04 -7.01
CA VAL A 177 14.59 14.12 -7.75
C VAL A 177 14.78 15.48 -7.07
N PHE A 178 14.31 15.62 -5.81
CA PHE A 178 14.24 16.94 -5.20
C PHE A 178 15.58 17.54 -4.84
N ARG A 179 16.53 16.76 -4.33
CA ARG A 179 17.88 17.26 -4.01
C ARG A 179 18.64 17.76 -5.24
N PRO A 180 18.69 17.04 -6.36
CA PRO A 180 19.30 17.55 -7.59
C PRO A 180 18.62 18.81 -8.13
N LEU A 181 17.29 18.81 -8.21
CA LEU A 181 16.54 20.00 -8.68
C LEU A 181 16.73 21.21 -7.80
N ALA A 182 16.80 21.05 -6.48
CA ALA A 182 17.10 22.15 -5.57
C ALA A 182 18.47 22.78 -5.87
N ARG A 183 19.50 21.97 -6.19
CA ARG A 183 20.83 22.49 -6.57
C ARG A 183 20.77 23.34 -7.85
N VAL A 184 20.01 22.90 -8.86
CA VAL A 184 19.81 23.69 -10.09
C VAL A 184 19.09 25.01 -9.76
N THR A 185 18.04 24.95 -8.95
CA THR A 185 17.27 26.14 -8.54
C THR A 185 18.13 27.11 -7.76
N ASP A 186 18.96 26.63 -6.83
CA ASP A 186 19.85 27.48 -6.03
C ASP A 186 20.94 28.12 -6.90
N ALA A 187 21.50 27.40 -7.85
CA ALA A 187 22.46 27.94 -8.81
C ALA A 187 21.83 28.99 -9.73
N LEU A 188 20.62 28.76 -10.25
CA LEU A 188 19.88 29.77 -11.02
C LEU A 188 19.57 31.02 -10.19
N ARG A 189 19.20 30.87 -8.92
CA ARG A 189 18.93 31.99 -8.02
C ARG A 189 20.18 32.82 -7.80
N GLN A 190 21.35 32.20 -7.61
CA GLN A 190 22.62 32.94 -7.47
C GLN A 190 22.96 33.74 -8.73
N ILE A 191 22.73 33.14 -9.92
CA ILE A 191 22.92 33.87 -11.19
C ILE A 191 21.96 35.08 -11.27
N ALA A 192 20.70 34.90 -10.91
CA ALA A 192 19.68 35.96 -10.99
C ALA A 192 19.88 37.10 -9.97
N SER A 193 20.53 36.82 -8.82
CA SER A 193 20.80 37.85 -7.79
C SER A 193 22.03 38.70 -8.08
N GLY A 194 22.75 38.46 -9.16
CA GLY A 194 23.96 39.22 -9.53
C GLY A 194 25.22 38.86 -8.75
N GLU A 195 25.16 37.92 -7.80
CA GLU A 195 26.31 37.39 -7.06
C GLU A 195 26.89 36.13 -7.70
N ALA A 196 26.69 35.94 -9.01
CA ALA A 196 26.95 34.70 -9.70
C ALA A 196 28.46 34.43 -9.87
N ASP A 197 28.92 33.38 -9.19
CA ASP A 197 30.16 32.72 -9.55
C ASP A 197 29.92 31.84 -10.79
N LEU A 198 30.18 32.37 -11.98
CA LEU A 198 30.03 31.66 -13.25
C LEU A 198 31.06 30.52 -13.44
N THR A 199 31.98 30.33 -12.50
CA THR A 199 32.94 29.20 -12.58
C THR A 199 32.36 27.91 -12.01
N ARG A 200 31.29 27.95 -11.21
CA ARG A 200 30.68 26.77 -10.62
C ARG A 200 29.95 25.94 -11.66
N ARG A 201 30.11 24.63 -11.55
CA ARG A 201 29.41 23.65 -12.40
C ARG A 201 28.61 22.68 -11.53
N LEU A 202 27.44 22.25 -12.03
CA LEU A 202 26.68 21.16 -11.43
C LEU A 202 27.33 19.84 -11.77
N VAL A 203 27.48 18.97 -10.75
CA VAL A 203 28.04 17.64 -10.95
C VAL A 203 26.99 16.75 -11.59
N VAL A 204 27.21 16.32 -12.83
CA VAL A 204 26.36 15.40 -13.58
C VAL A 204 26.68 13.98 -13.10
N LYS A 205 25.91 13.46 -12.13
CA LYS A 205 26.08 12.11 -11.58
C LYS A 205 25.13 11.09 -12.21
N SER A 206 24.04 11.53 -12.81
CA SER A 206 23.00 10.69 -13.39
C SER A 206 23.03 10.76 -14.91
N ARG A 207 22.59 9.67 -15.56
CA ARG A 207 22.39 9.58 -17.00
C ARG A 207 20.90 9.64 -17.40
N ASP A 208 20.06 10.12 -16.47
CA ASP A 208 18.63 10.32 -16.65
C ASP A 208 18.31 11.79 -17.00
N GLU A 209 17.03 12.12 -17.02
CA GLU A 209 16.51 13.46 -17.33
C GLU A 209 17.05 14.53 -16.38
N ILE A 210 17.37 14.16 -15.14
CA ILE A 210 17.98 15.07 -14.16
C ILE A 210 19.43 15.37 -14.53
N GLY A 211 20.17 14.38 -15.03
CA GLY A 211 21.51 14.53 -15.57
C GLY A 211 21.52 15.42 -16.81
N GLU A 212 20.51 15.29 -17.67
CA GLU A 212 20.34 16.15 -18.85
C GLU A 212 20.10 17.61 -18.48
N VAL A 213 19.23 17.89 -17.50
CA VAL A 213 19.02 19.24 -16.97
C VAL A 213 20.32 19.83 -16.44
N ALA A 214 21.11 19.06 -15.70
CA ALA A 214 22.40 19.53 -15.16
C ALA A 214 23.42 19.82 -16.29
N HIS A 215 23.43 19.01 -17.36
CA HIS A 215 24.26 19.23 -18.53
C HIS A 215 23.89 20.54 -19.25
N TRP A 216 22.63 20.74 -19.57
CA TRP A 216 22.17 21.96 -20.23
C TRP A 216 22.37 23.22 -19.37
N PHE A 217 22.22 23.11 -18.05
CA PHE A 217 22.57 24.18 -17.13
C PHE A 217 24.07 24.55 -17.24
N ASN A 218 24.96 23.57 -17.24
CA ASN A 218 26.39 23.82 -17.37
C ASN A 218 26.74 24.49 -18.69
N THR A 219 26.15 24.04 -19.80
CA THR A 219 26.30 24.64 -21.13
C THR A 219 25.81 26.10 -21.15
N PHE A 220 24.68 26.37 -20.52
CA PHE A 220 24.16 27.74 -20.37
C PHE A 220 25.13 28.66 -19.62
N VAL A 221 25.67 28.19 -18.49
CA VAL A 221 26.64 28.96 -17.69
C VAL A 221 27.93 29.19 -18.48
N GLU A 222 28.39 28.24 -19.27
CA GLU A 222 29.56 28.36 -20.14
C GLU A 222 29.35 29.47 -21.20
N HIS A 223 28.19 29.50 -21.86
CA HIS A 223 27.85 30.58 -22.80
C HIS A 223 27.79 31.94 -22.14
N LEU A 224 27.21 32.04 -20.92
CA LEU A 224 27.19 33.28 -20.18
C LEU A 224 28.61 33.77 -19.83
N GLN A 225 29.49 32.86 -19.43
CA GLN A 225 30.89 33.17 -19.10
C GLN A 225 31.65 33.70 -20.33
N ASP A 226 31.43 33.10 -21.50
CA ASP A 226 32.02 33.58 -22.76
C ASP A 226 31.53 34.98 -23.15
N ILE A 227 30.23 35.24 -23.01
CA ILE A 227 29.64 36.58 -23.27
C ILE A 227 30.23 37.60 -22.33
N VAL A 228 30.28 37.35 -21.02
CA VAL A 228 30.86 38.29 -20.05
C VAL A 228 32.34 38.53 -20.33
N GLY A 229 33.11 37.46 -20.66
CA GLY A 229 34.50 37.60 -21.05
C GLY A 229 34.70 38.48 -22.28
N LYS A 230 33.89 38.37 -23.31
CA LYS A 230 33.93 39.22 -24.50
C LYS A 230 33.59 40.69 -24.17
N VAL A 231 32.61 40.91 -23.28
CA VAL A 231 32.24 42.26 -22.82
C VAL A 231 33.41 42.90 -22.08
N VAL A 232 34.02 42.19 -21.14
CA VAL A 232 35.19 42.69 -20.39
C VAL A 232 36.34 43.05 -21.33
N THR A 233 36.71 42.13 -22.22
CA THR A 233 37.77 42.39 -23.21
C THR A 233 37.47 43.57 -24.15
N GLY A 234 36.19 43.72 -24.55
CA GLY A 234 35.73 44.85 -25.36
C GLY A 234 35.81 46.16 -24.59
N THR A 235 35.49 46.16 -23.30
CA THR A 235 35.59 47.36 -22.44
C THR A 235 37.05 47.78 -22.24
N ASP A 236 37.96 46.84 -22.03
CA ASP A 236 39.39 47.10 -21.94
C ASP A 236 39.93 47.70 -23.24
N GLY A 237 39.48 47.21 -24.40
CA GLY A 237 39.83 47.78 -25.70
C GLY A 237 39.30 49.16 -25.93
N LEU A 238 38.09 49.49 -25.42
CA LEU A 238 37.57 50.85 -25.44
C LEU A 238 38.40 51.80 -24.57
N GLY A 239 38.81 51.34 -23.38
CA GLY A 239 39.68 52.14 -22.49
C GLY A 239 41.02 52.49 -23.14
N GLN A 240 41.64 51.54 -23.86
CA GLN A 240 42.88 51.75 -24.61
C GLN A 240 42.69 52.74 -25.80
N ALA A 241 41.53 52.64 -26.49
CA ALA A 241 41.20 53.52 -27.57
C ALA A 241 40.97 54.97 -27.05
N GLU A 242 40.33 55.12 -25.89
CA GLU A 242 40.12 56.40 -25.24
C GLU A 242 41.43 57.04 -24.83
N GLU A 243 42.38 56.28 -24.24
CA GLU A 243 43.70 56.76 -23.88
C GLU A 243 44.50 57.19 -25.14
N THR A 244 44.47 56.42 -26.20
CA THR A 244 45.14 56.74 -27.47
C THR A 244 44.54 58.00 -28.12
N MET A 245 43.23 58.14 -28.04
CA MET A 245 42.52 59.30 -28.56
C MET A 245 42.88 60.58 -27.74
N SER A 246 42.96 60.47 -26.42
CA SER A 246 43.37 61.57 -25.53
C SER A 246 44.78 62.08 -25.85
N VAL A 247 45.74 61.15 -26.03
CA VAL A 247 47.10 61.47 -26.45
C VAL A 247 47.11 62.13 -27.83
N GLY A 248 46.32 61.61 -28.79
CA GLY A 248 46.22 62.22 -30.13
C GLY A 248 45.60 63.60 -30.14
N ILE A 249 44.65 63.92 -29.27
CA ILE A 249 44.08 65.22 -29.07
C ILE A 249 45.13 66.20 -28.48
N ASP A 250 45.88 65.79 -27.45
CA ASP A 250 46.91 66.57 -26.83
C ASP A 250 48.03 66.99 -27.83
N GLU A 251 48.48 65.99 -28.64
CA GLU A 251 49.41 66.25 -29.74
C GLU A 251 48.87 67.27 -30.79
N SER A 252 47.56 67.11 -31.10
CA SER A 252 46.91 67.95 -32.08
C SER A 252 46.76 69.39 -31.56
N VAL A 253 46.45 69.60 -30.29
CA VAL A 253 46.40 70.90 -29.62
C VAL A 253 47.81 71.55 -29.61
N THR A 254 48.84 70.81 -29.21
CA THR A 254 50.20 71.26 -29.20
C THR A 254 50.69 71.71 -30.58
N ARG A 255 50.34 70.92 -31.62
CA ARG A 255 50.66 71.28 -33.02
C ARG A 255 49.91 72.54 -33.46
N ALA A 256 48.64 72.70 -33.10
CA ALA A 256 47.85 73.92 -33.41
C ALA A 256 48.42 75.17 -32.77
N GLU A 257 48.84 75.05 -31.51
CA GLU A 257 49.53 76.16 -30.78
C GLU A 257 50.83 76.56 -31.46
N GLN A 258 51.67 75.57 -31.81
CA GLN A 258 52.93 75.78 -32.54
C GLN A 258 52.69 76.49 -33.89
N GLN A 259 51.65 76.01 -34.61
CA GLN A 259 51.24 76.55 -35.92
C GLN A 259 50.75 78.04 -35.76
N SER A 260 49.96 78.33 -34.74
CA SER A 260 49.50 79.70 -34.40
C SER A 260 50.67 80.64 -34.07
N GLU A 261 51.67 80.17 -33.32
CA GLU A 261 52.84 80.92 -33.02
C GLU A 261 53.70 81.18 -34.24
N ILE A 262 53.85 80.25 -35.16
CA ILE A 262 54.54 80.41 -36.47
C ILE A 262 53.81 81.47 -37.30
N ILE A 263 52.47 81.45 -37.35
CA ILE A 263 51.68 82.39 -38.09
C ILE A 263 51.85 83.84 -37.51
N ALA A 264 51.74 83.95 -36.17
CA ALA A 264 51.90 85.21 -35.49
C ALA A 264 53.29 85.85 -35.75
N ARG A 265 54.36 85.03 -35.71
CA ARG A 265 55.73 85.49 -36.02
C ARG A 265 55.90 85.85 -37.50
N SER A 266 55.12 85.28 -38.43
CA SER A 266 55.17 85.55 -39.82
C SER A 266 54.48 86.86 -40.16
N GLU A 267 53.42 87.25 -39.40
CA GLU A 267 52.75 88.51 -39.51
C GLU A 267 53.58 89.71 -38.93
N GLU A 268 54.36 89.49 -37.84
CA GLU A 268 55.25 90.48 -37.27
C GLU A 268 56.45 90.82 -38.17
N ARG A 269 56.73 89.99 -39.18
CA ARG A 269 57.83 90.21 -40.12
C ARG A 269 57.39 90.89 -41.44
N ARG A 270 56.13 91.23 -41.58
CA ARG A 270 55.62 91.99 -42.76
C ARG A 270 55.37 93.43 -42.41
#